data_2521849c705d0e109e046b24cc035f3a
#
_entry.id   2521849c705d0e109e046b24cc035f3a
#
_cell.length_a   1.000
_cell.length_b   1.000
_cell.length_c   1.000
_cell.angle_alpha   90.00
_cell.angle_beta   90.00
_cell.angle_gamma   90.00
#
_symmetry.space_group_name_H-M   'P 1'
#
loop_
_entity.id
_entity.type
_entity.pdbx_description
1 polymer ?
#
loop_
_entity_poly.entity_id
_entity_poly.type
_entity_poly.pdbx_seq_one_letter_code
_entity_poly.pdbx_strand_id
1 'polypeptide(L)'
;MSRRHAAEKRQVLPDPQFNDEVLTKFMNNLMLDGKKSVAERIVYGALDMVAEKANDNDVADETDESGTTTAGGSSHKGLRLFHRALKKVAPQLEVRSRRVGGATYQVPVEVRFDRGRALAMRWIIDAARKRSERTMKDRLAAELLDAANDRGNAIKKRDDTHKMAEANKAFAHFRW
;
A
#
# COMPACT_ATOMS: atom_id res chain seq x y z
N MET A 1 15.15 21.64 13.30
CA MET A 1 15.09 20.18 13.11
C MET A 1 16.11 19.54 14.06
N SER A 2 15.72 18.48 14.77
CA SER A 2 16.64 17.77 15.64
C SER A 2 17.67 17.01 14.80
N ARG A 3 18.97 17.26 15.04
CA ARG A 3 20.08 16.54 14.38
C ARG A 3 20.51 15.28 15.16
N ARG A 4 20.10 15.15 16.43
CA ARG A 4 20.59 14.12 17.36
C ARG A 4 19.69 12.89 17.43
N HIS A 5 18.39 13.04 17.21
CA HIS A 5 17.43 11.93 17.27
C HIS A 5 16.30 12.14 16.25
N ALA A 6 15.71 11.07 15.80
CA ALA A 6 14.50 11.12 14.96
C ALA A 6 13.30 11.54 15.81
N ALA A 7 12.32 12.20 15.19
CA ALA A 7 11.05 12.51 15.86
C ALA A 7 10.33 11.21 16.26
N GLU A 8 9.69 11.24 17.43
CA GLU A 8 8.88 10.12 17.89
C GLU A 8 7.72 9.84 16.92
N LYS A 9 7.48 8.57 16.64
CA LYS A 9 6.36 8.16 15.79
C LYS A 9 5.08 8.30 16.58
N ARG A 10 4.11 9.05 16.04
CA ARG A 10 2.77 9.14 16.61
C ARG A 10 2.10 7.77 16.60
N GLN A 11 1.52 7.39 17.72
CA GLN A 11 0.67 6.21 17.80
C GLN A 11 -0.64 6.50 17.06
N VAL A 12 -1.06 5.57 16.23
CA VAL A 12 -2.32 5.64 15.47
C VAL A 12 -3.30 4.69 16.15
N LEU A 13 -4.44 5.21 16.58
CA LEU A 13 -5.50 4.37 17.13
C LEU A 13 -6.05 3.46 16.03
N PRO A 14 -6.34 2.20 16.36
CA PRO A 14 -6.95 1.28 15.41
C PRO A 14 -8.35 1.77 14.99
N ASP A 15 -8.80 1.29 13.85
CA ASP A 15 -10.12 1.60 13.32
C ASP A 15 -11.23 1.03 14.23
N PRO A 16 -12.30 1.79 14.54
CA PRO A 16 -13.33 1.34 15.45
C PRO A 16 -14.18 0.18 14.90
N GLN A 17 -14.31 0.02 13.58
CA GLN A 17 -15.12 -1.01 12.96
C GLN A 17 -14.38 -2.35 12.83
N PHE A 18 -13.12 -2.31 12.42
CA PHE A 18 -12.31 -3.49 12.12
C PHE A 18 -11.13 -3.69 13.08
N ASN A 19 -10.89 -2.76 14.01
CA ASN A 19 -9.78 -2.76 14.96
C ASN A 19 -8.40 -2.89 14.27
N ASP A 20 -8.24 -2.24 13.11
CA ASP A 20 -7.05 -2.32 12.27
C ASP A 20 -6.31 -0.97 12.17
N GLU A 21 -5.04 -0.92 12.63
CA GLU A 21 -4.19 0.26 12.52
C GLU A 21 -3.77 0.56 11.07
N VAL A 22 -3.63 -0.48 10.24
CA VAL A 22 -3.19 -0.31 8.84
C VAL A 22 -4.29 0.39 8.06
N LEU A 23 -5.55 0.01 8.32
CA LEU A 23 -6.72 0.64 7.72
C LEU A 23 -6.82 2.12 8.13
N THR A 24 -6.61 2.44 9.41
CA THR A 24 -6.57 3.84 9.87
C THR A 24 -5.46 4.63 9.18
N LYS A 25 -4.26 4.06 9.04
CA LYS A 25 -3.15 4.69 8.29
C LYS A 25 -3.52 4.94 6.83
N PHE A 26 -4.23 3.99 6.21
CA PHE A 26 -4.71 4.13 4.84
C PHE A 26 -5.75 5.25 4.70
N MET A 27 -6.73 5.33 5.61
CA MET A 27 -7.72 6.43 5.66
C MET A 27 -7.04 7.80 5.81
N ASN A 28 -6.03 7.88 6.68
CA ASN A 28 -5.26 9.11 6.88
C ASN A 28 -4.48 9.52 5.62
N ASN A 29 -3.98 8.57 4.81
CA ASN A 29 -3.34 8.85 3.54
C ASN A 29 -4.34 9.25 2.43
N LEU A 30 -5.55 8.69 2.47
CA LEU A 30 -6.61 9.02 1.53
C LEU A 30 -7.22 10.40 1.79
N MET A 31 -7.26 10.82 3.05
CA MET A 31 -7.86 12.06 3.52
C MET A 31 -7.27 13.28 2.82
N LEU A 32 -8.14 14.21 2.40
CA LEU A 32 -7.81 15.53 1.89
C LEU A 32 -8.44 16.60 2.81
N ASP A 33 -7.78 17.72 2.95
CA ASP A 33 -8.26 18.90 3.72
C ASP A 33 -8.69 18.59 5.17
N GLY A 34 -8.15 17.52 5.77
CA GLY A 34 -8.52 17.11 7.12
C GLY A 34 -9.92 16.47 7.23
N LYS A 35 -10.58 16.15 6.12
CA LYS A 35 -11.95 15.60 6.10
C LYS A 35 -11.95 14.10 6.37
N LYS A 36 -11.67 13.70 7.61
CA LYS A 36 -11.52 12.28 7.98
C LYS A 36 -12.81 11.47 7.78
N SER A 37 -13.97 12.01 8.18
CA SER A 37 -15.26 11.32 8.04
C SER A 37 -15.63 10.98 6.59
N VAL A 38 -15.19 11.81 5.64
CA VAL A 38 -15.38 11.53 4.22
C VAL A 38 -14.47 10.39 3.77
N ALA A 39 -13.22 10.38 4.22
CA ALA A 39 -12.27 9.31 3.91
C ALA A 39 -12.74 7.96 4.49
N GLU A 40 -13.24 7.93 5.73
CA GLU A 40 -13.82 6.75 6.37
C GLU A 40 -14.99 6.18 5.55
N ARG A 41 -15.95 7.05 5.16
CA ARG A 41 -17.10 6.65 4.34
C ARG A 41 -16.69 6.07 2.98
N ILE A 42 -15.65 6.63 2.34
CA ILE A 42 -15.14 6.12 1.08
C ILE A 42 -14.52 4.74 1.28
N VAL A 43 -13.69 4.56 2.32
CA VAL A 43 -12.98 3.30 2.56
C VAL A 43 -13.95 2.19 2.96
N TYR A 44 -14.86 2.44 3.89
CA TYR A 44 -15.86 1.44 4.27
C TYR A 44 -16.73 1.04 3.09
N GLY A 45 -17.26 2.01 2.35
CA GLY A 45 -18.06 1.69 1.17
C GLY A 45 -17.28 0.98 0.07
N ALA A 46 -15.97 1.21 -0.04
CA ALA A 46 -15.12 0.45 -0.96
C ALA A 46 -14.90 -0.99 -0.48
N LEU A 47 -14.68 -1.21 0.81
CA LEU A 47 -14.52 -2.55 1.39
C LEU A 47 -15.78 -3.39 1.27
N ASP A 48 -16.96 -2.79 1.47
CA ASP A 48 -18.24 -3.47 1.27
C ASP A 48 -18.42 -3.90 -0.18
N MET A 49 -18.15 -3.02 -1.13
CA MET A 49 -18.20 -3.34 -2.57
C MET A 49 -17.18 -4.41 -2.97
N VAL A 50 -15.99 -4.40 -2.38
CA VAL A 50 -14.97 -5.44 -2.59
C VAL A 50 -15.48 -6.77 -2.06
N ALA A 51 -16.10 -6.79 -0.87
CA ALA A 51 -16.66 -8.01 -0.28
C ALA A 51 -17.78 -8.61 -1.13
N GLU A 52 -18.65 -7.78 -1.72
CA GLU A 52 -19.74 -8.20 -2.61
C GLU A 52 -19.25 -8.76 -3.95
N LYS A 53 -18.23 -8.12 -4.56
CA LYS A 53 -17.73 -8.46 -5.89
C LYS A 53 -16.67 -9.57 -5.90
N ALA A 54 -16.09 -9.87 -4.75
CA ALA A 54 -15.04 -10.87 -4.65
C ALA A 54 -15.61 -12.29 -4.72
N ASN A 55 -15.04 -13.12 -5.56
CA ASN A 55 -15.34 -14.55 -5.62
C ASN A 55 -14.77 -15.26 -4.38
N ASP A 56 -15.40 -16.37 -3.95
CA ASP A 56 -14.93 -17.12 -2.79
C ASP A 56 -13.55 -17.76 -3.01
N ASN A 57 -13.18 -18.03 -4.25
CA ASN A 57 -11.87 -18.51 -4.63
C ASN A 57 -10.74 -17.47 -4.42
N ASP A 58 -11.06 -16.17 -4.45
CA ASP A 58 -10.07 -15.10 -4.21
C ASP A 58 -9.65 -15.01 -2.73
N VAL A 59 -10.35 -15.69 -1.85
CA VAL A 59 -10.14 -15.64 -0.38
C VAL A 59 -9.41 -16.87 0.15
N ALA A 60 -9.34 -17.97 -0.62
CA ALA A 60 -8.91 -19.29 -0.15
C ALA A 60 -7.38 -19.45 0.03
N ASP A 61 -6.55 -18.53 -0.44
CA ASP A 61 -5.10 -18.77 -0.62
C ASP A 61 -4.17 -18.22 0.49
N GLU A 62 -4.65 -17.79 1.65
CA GLU A 62 -3.73 -17.32 2.70
C GLU A 62 -4.06 -17.92 4.07
N THR A 63 -3.47 -19.08 4.35
CA THR A 63 -3.06 -19.42 5.71
C THR A 63 -1.78 -18.62 5.99
N ASP A 64 -1.90 -17.52 6.74
CA ASP A 64 -0.75 -16.71 7.16
C ASP A 64 0.20 -17.57 8.00
N GLU A 65 1.37 -17.93 7.44
CA GLU A 65 2.52 -18.50 8.18
C GLU A 65 3.15 -17.51 9.17
N SER A 66 2.71 -16.28 9.20
CA SER A 66 3.14 -15.27 10.15
C SER A 66 2.14 -15.21 11.30
N GLY A 67 2.41 -15.94 12.39
CA GLY A 67 1.61 -16.06 13.62
C GLY A 67 1.30 -14.76 14.38
N THR A 68 1.06 -13.68 13.70
CA THR A 68 0.47 -12.47 14.23
C THR A 68 -1.03 -12.51 13.98
N THR A 69 -1.71 -13.29 14.80
CA THR A 69 -3.14 -13.09 15.04
C THR A 69 -3.32 -11.66 15.53
N THR A 70 -3.66 -10.74 14.62
CA THR A 70 -4.32 -9.50 15.03
C THR A 70 -5.59 -9.93 15.78
N ALA A 71 -5.53 -9.79 17.11
CA ALA A 71 -6.63 -10.12 18.01
C ALA A 71 -7.83 -9.23 17.64
N GLY A 72 -8.76 -9.80 16.95
CA GLY A 72 -9.93 -9.15 16.41
C GLY A 72 -10.24 -9.75 15.04
N GLY A 73 -10.56 -11.06 15.04
CA GLY A 73 -10.82 -11.82 13.81
C GLY A 73 -11.93 -11.19 13.00
N SER A 74 -11.58 -10.19 12.20
CA SER A 74 -12.49 -9.65 11.21
C SER A 74 -12.58 -10.66 10.07
N SER A 75 -13.63 -11.46 10.12
CA SER A 75 -14.08 -12.32 9.03
C SER A 75 -14.48 -11.53 7.77
N HIS A 76 -14.24 -10.22 7.74
CA HIS A 76 -14.70 -9.38 6.65
C HIS A 76 -13.84 -9.60 5.40
N LYS A 77 -14.47 -10.19 4.39
CA LYS A 77 -13.85 -10.55 3.12
C LYS A 77 -13.12 -9.37 2.44
N GLY A 78 -13.72 -8.18 2.50
CA GLY A 78 -13.13 -6.96 1.94
C GLY A 78 -11.82 -6.55 2.63
N LEU A 79 -11.72 -6.71 3.95
CA LEU A 79 -10.50 -6.38 4.69
C LEU A 79 -9.36 -7.34 4.36
N ARG A 80 -9.63 -8.63 4.22
CA ARG A 80 -8.61 -9.62 3.79
C ARG A 80 -8.07 -9.29 2.41
N LEU A 81 -8.94 -8.95 1.47
CA LEU A 81 -8.52 -8.54 0.13
C LEU A 81 -7.75 -7.23 0.11
N PHE A 82 -8.09 -6.30 0.99
CA PHE A 82 -7.31 -5.07 1.19
C PHE A 82 -5.87 -5.37 1.64
N HIS A 83 -5.68 -6.22 2.64
CA HIS A 83 -4.35 -6.62 3.09
C HIS A 83 -3.57 -7.37 1.99
N ARG A 84 -4.24 -8.27 1.27
CA ARG A 84 -3.67 -8.97 0.12
C ARG A 84 -3.21 -7.97 -0.97
N ALA A 85 -4.04 -7.01 -1.34
CA ALA A 85 -3.69 -5.97 -2.29
C ALA A 85 -2.48 -5.15 -1.81
N LEU A 86 -2.43 -4.74 -0.55
CA LEU A 86 -1.29 -4.02 0.03
C LEU A 86 0.00 -4.85 -0.04
N LYS A 87 -0.06 -6.13 0.31
CA LYS A 87 1.09 -7.05 0.27
C LYS A 87 1.62 -7.20 -1.16
N LYS A 88 0.72 -7.36 -2.13
CA LYS A 88 1.08 -7.50 -3.54
C LYS A 88 1.65 -6.22 -4.15
N VAL A 89 1.13 -5.05 -3.81
CA VAL A 89 1.60 -3.77 -4.33
C VAL A 89 2.90 -3.31 -3.66
N ALA A 90 3.21 -3.79 -2.46
CA ALA A 90 4.41 -3.37 -1.72
C ALA A 90 5.69 -3.73 -2.49
N PRO A 91 6.55 -2.75 -2.85
CA PRO A 91 7.79 -3.02 -3.55
C PRO A 91 8.85 -3.59 -2.60
N GLN A 92 9.65 -4.52 -3.10
CA GLN A 92 10.84 -5.04 -2.41
C GLN A 92 12.08 -4.19 -2.65
N LEU A 93 12.14 -3.54 -3.82
CA LEU A 93 13.25 -2.69 -4.24
C LEU A 93 12.74 -1.30 -4.63
N GLU A 94 13.50 -0.28 -4.30
CA GLU A 94 13.33 1.08 -4.81
C GLU A 94 14.64 1.58 -5.42
N VAL A 95 14.56 2.57 -6.28
CA VAL A 95 15.73 3.22 -6.86
C VAL A 95 15.94 4.58 -6.19
N ARG A 96 17.13 4.81 -5.68
CA ARG A 96 17.54 6.10 -5.09
C ARG A 96 18.66 6.72 -5.86
N SER A 97 18.56 8.02 -6.13
CA SER A 97 19.63 8.77 -6.77
C SER A 97 20.76 9.03 -5.77
N ARG A 98 22.01 8.74 -6.18
CA ARG A 98 23.22 9.04 -5.45
C ARG A 98 24.23 9.77 -6.34
N ARG A 99 24.84 10.82 -5.82
CA ARG A 99 25.88 11.56 -6.53
C ARG A 99 27.26 10.99 -6.15
N VAL A 100 27.98 10.53 -7.13
CA VAL A 100 29.34 9.99 -6.97
C VAL A 100 30.24 10.62 -8.02
N GLY A 101 31.34 11.29 -7.60
CA GLY A 101 32.29 11.90 -8.53
C GLY A 101 31.70 12.92 -9.51
N GLY A 102 30.59 13.62 -9.12
CA GLY A 102 29.94 14.60 -9.99
C GLY A 102 28.82 14.04 -10.87
N ALA A 103 28.73 12.72 -11.06
CA ALA A 103 27.63 12.06 -11.76
C ALA A 103 26.55 11.56 -10.79
N THR A 104 25.30 11.55 -11.24
CA THR A 104 24.17 11.04 -10.45
C THR A 104 23.80 9.64 -10.94
N TYR A 105 23.94 8.65 -10.04
CA TYR A 105 23.60 7.27 -10.32
C TYR A 105 22.28 6.89 -9.65
N GLN A 106 21.51 6.05 -10.31
CA GLN A 106 20.28 5.47 -9.78
C GLN A 106 20.64 4.14 -9.10
N VAL A 107 20.68 4.13 -7.77
CA VAL A 107 21.13 2.96 -7.00
C VAL A 107 19.93 2.16 -6.49
N PRO A 108 19.82 0.86 -6.81
CA PRO A 108 18.78 0.01 -6.26
C PRO A 108 19.03 -0.27 -4.77
N VAL A 109 18.00 -0.09 -3.95
CA VAL A 109 18.05 -0.28 -2.50
C VAL A 109 16.85 -1.12 -2.06
N GLU A 110 17.07 -2.05 -1.14
CA GLU A 110 16.00 -2.82 -0.52
C GLU A 110 15.09 -1.92 0.33
N VAL A 111 13.80 -2.16 0.24
CA VAL A 111 12.79 -1.36 0.93
C VAL A 111 12.42 -2.03 2.25
N ARG A 112 12.56 -1.32 3.38
CA ARG A 112 12.08 -1.79 4.66
C ARG A 112 10.56 -1.99 4.63
N PHE A 113 10.06 -2.98 5.36
CA PHE A 113 8.65 -3.37 5.40
C PHE A 113 7.68 -2.18 5.60
N ASP A 114 7.94 -1.33 6.60
CA ASP A 114 7.09 -0.14 6.87
C ASP A 114 7.04 0.83 5.71
N ARG A 115 8.18 1.03 5.03
CA ARG A 115 8.26 1.91 3.87
C ARG A 115 7.57 1.28 2.65
N GLY A 116 7.75 -0.02 2.42
CA GLY A 116 7.07 -0.75 1.34
C GLY A 116 5.56 -0.63 1.48
N ARG A 117 5.05 -0.82 2.69
CA ARG A 117 3.62 -0.66 2.99
C ARG A 117 3.12 0.77 2.76
N ALA A 118 3.90 1.78 3.18
CA ALA A 118 3.54 3.18 2.94
C ALA A 118 3.54 3.55 1.45
N LEU A 119 4.47 2.99 0.67
CA LEU A 119 4.50 3.15 -0.79
C LEU A 119 3.29 2.48 -1.44
N ALA A 120 2.94 1.26 -1.04
CA ALA A 120 1.77 0.54 -1.53
C ALA A 120 0.48 1.33 -1.31
N MET A 121 0.26 1.86 -0.10
CA MET A 121 -0.90 2.71 0.20
C MET A 121 -0.99 3.90 -0.75
N ARG A 122 0.12 4.60 -0.93
CA ARG A 122 0.18 5.78 -1.81
C ARG A 122 -0.11 5.41 -3.27
N TRP A 123 0.50 4.34 -3.78
CA TRP A 123 0.31 3.92 -5.17
C TRP A 123 -1.10 3.46 -5.46
N ILE A 124 -1.75 2.74 -4.53
CA ILE A 124 -3.16 2.37 -4.67
C ILE A 124 -4.05 3.62 -4.72
N ILE A 125 -3.83 4.59 -3.83
CA ILE A 125 -4.61 5.83 -3.80
C ILE A 125 -4.40 6.64 -5.09
N ASP A 126 -3.17 6.79 -5.55
CA ASP A 126 -2.84 7.53 -6.77
C ASP A 126 -3.39 6.84 -8.02
N ALA A 127 -3.35 5.50 -8.06
CA ALA A 127 -3.94 4.71 -9.13
C ALA A 127 -5.47 4.83 -9.13
N ALA A 128 -6.11 4.70 -7.98
CA ALA A 128 -7.55 4.85 -7.84
C ALA A 128 -8.03 6.26 -8.29
N ARG A 129 -7.31 7.32 -7.92
CA ARG A 129 -7.65 8.69 -8.33
C ARG A 129 -7.64 8.89 -9.84
N LYS A 130 -6.82 8.13 -10.58
CA LYS A 130 -6.69 8.21 -12.04
C LYS A 130 -7.72 7.40 -12.81
N ARG A 131 -8.51 6.57 -12.11
CA ARG A 131 -9.57 5.76 -12.75
C ARG A 131 -10.74 6.61 -13.19
N SER A 132 -11.52 6.08 -14.12
CA SER A 132 -12.64 6.78 -14.78
C SER A 132 -14.01 6.57 -14.12
N GLU A 133 -14.11 5.68 -13.10
CA GLU A 133 -15.36 5.43 -12.40
C GLU A 133 -15.90 6.72 -11.75
N ARG A 134 -17.22 6.77 -11.53
CA ARG A 134 -17.90 7.99 -11.10
C ARG A 134 -17.50 8.44 -9.71
N THR A 135 -17.49 7.54 -8.72
CA THR A 135 -17.23 7.89 -7.32
C THR A 135 -15.88 7.37 -6.86
N MET A 136 -15.27 8.03 -5.85
CA MET A 136 -13.98 7.58 -5.31
C MET A 136 -14.07 6.20 -4.65
N LYS A 137 -15.21 5.84 -4.05
CA LYS A 137 -15.41 4.50 -3.50
C LYS A 137 -15.38 3.42 -4.58
N ASP A 138 -16.01 3.68 -5.75
CA ASP A 138 -16.02 2.74 -6.88
C ASP A 138 -14.62 2.57 -7.45
N ARG A 139 -13.89 3.68 -7.62
CA ARG A 139 -12.49 3.70 -8.09
C ARG A 139 -11.58 2.90 -7.16
N LEU A 140 -11.71 3.12 -5.86
CA LEU A 140 -10.91 2.44 -4.86
C LEU A 140 -11.23 0.93 -4.80
N ALA A 141 -12.52 0.57 -4.81
CA ALA A 141 -12.94 -0.83 -4.82
C ALA A 141 -12.41 -1.58 -6.05
N ALA A 142 -12.52 -0.98 -7.22
CA ALA A 142 -12.02 -1.57 -8.45
C ALA A 142 -10.50 -1.73 -8.45
N GLU A 143 -9.74 -0.73 -7.98
CA GLU A 143 -8.27 -0.83 -7.89
C GLU A 143 -7.82 -1.87 -6.86
N LEU A 144 -8.52 -2.00 -5.72
CA LEU A 144 -8.22 -3.03 -4.71
C LEU A 144 -8.46 -4.44 -5.25
N LEU A 145 -9.56 -4.67 -5.98
CA LEU A 145 -9.84 -5.96 -6.62
C LEU A 145 -8.80 -6.30 -7.68
N ASP A 146 -8.46 -5.34 -8.54
CA ASP A 146 -7.44 -5.53 -9.56
C ASP A 146 -6.08 -5.82 -8.91
N ALA A 147 -5.69 -5.07 -7.88
CA ALA A 147 -4.44 -5.27 -7.17
C ALA A 147 -4.39 -6.62 -6.42
N ALA A 148 -5.49 -7.08 -5.84
CA ALA A 148 -5.58 -8.40 -5.22
C ALA A 148 -5.40 -9.54 -6.24
N ASN A 149 -5.67 -9.28 -7.53
CA ASN A 149 -5.52 -10.21 -8.65
C ASN A 149 -4.28 -9.95 -9.52
N ASP A 150 -3.27 -9.27 -8.97
CA ASP A 150 -2.02 -8.88 -9.66
C ASP A 150 -2.25 -8.07 -10.94
N ARG A 151 -3.27 -7.22 -10.94
CA ARG A 151 -3.66 -6.35 -12.06
C ARG A 151 -3.71 -4.89 -11.58
N GLY A 152 -3.98 -3.98 -12.50
CA GLY A 152 -4.19 -2.57 -12.18
C GLY A 152 -2.93 -1.72 -12.26
N ASN A 153 -3.15 -0.41 -12.12
CA ASN A 153 -2.08 0.58 -12.29
C ASN A 153 -1.12 0.62 -11.10
N ALA A 154 -1.56 0.26 -9.91
CA ALA A 154 -0.72 0.16 -8.72
C ALA A 154 0.31 -0.96 -8.87
N ILE A 155 -0.09 -2.13 -9.34
CA ILE A 155 0.79 -3.27 -9.65
C ILE A 155 1.77 -2.90 -10.77
N LYS A 156 1.29 -2.27 -11.84
CA LYS A 156 2.16 -1.79 -12.92
C LYS A 156 3.25 -0.86 -12.38
N LYS A 157 2.91 0.04 -11.46
CA LYS A 157 3.89 0.94 -10.83
C LYS A 157 4.95 0.19 -10.03
N ARG A 158 4.57 -0.88 -9.29
CA ARG A 158 5.51 -1.78 -8.60
C ARG A 158 6.46 -2.42 -9.60
N ASP A 159 5.92 -3.01 -10.66
CA ASP A 159 6.70 -3.74 -11.67
C ASP A 159 7.64 -2.80 -12.43
N ASP A 160 7.20 -1.59 -12.78
CA ASP A 160 8.05 -0.57 -13.40
C ASP A 160 9.20 -0.17 -12.46
N THR A 161 8.94 -0.05 -11.16
CA THR A 161 9.98 0.25 -10.15
C THR A 161 10.98 -0.91 -10.02
N HIS A 162 10.51 -2.15 -10.03
CA HIS A 162 11.38 -3.33 -10.00
C HIS A 162 12.22 -3.45 -11.28
N LYS A 163 11.64 -3.22 -12.46
CA LYS A 163 12.37 -3.19 -13.74
C LYS A 163 13.46 -2.10 -13.74
N MET A 164 13.16 -0.91 -13.22
CA MET A 164 14.16 0.15 -13.08
C MET A 164 15.29 -0.26 -12.13
N ALA A 165 14.97 -0.93 -11.02
CA ALA A 165 15.96 -1.41 -10.06
C ALA A 165 16.87 -2.50 -10.69
N GLU A 166 16.27 -3.41 -11.47
CA GLU A 166 17.00 -4.45 -12.18
C GLU A 166 17.93 -3.87 -13.25
N ALA A 167 17.45 -2.94 -14.07
CA ALA A 167 18.25 -2.26 -15.09
C ALA A 167 19.47 -1.51 -14.48
N ASN A 168 19.33 -1.03 -13.24
CA ASN A 168 20.40 -0.32 -12.53
C ASN A 168 21.19 -1.22 -11.57
N LYS A 169 21.04 -2.55 -11.64
CA LYS A 169 21.69 -3.51 -10.75
C LYS A 169 23.23 -3.37 -10.73
N ALA A 170 23.85 -2.97 -11.84
CA ALA A 170 25.28 -2.72 -11.93
C ALA A 170 25.78 -1.66 -10.94
N PHE A 171 24.92 -0.72 -10.52
CA PHE A 171 25.24 0.35 -9.58
C PHE A 171 24.95 -0.01 -8.12
N ALA A 172 24.55 -1.25 -7.82
CA ALA A 172 24.23 -1.69 -6.47
C ALA A 172 25.41 -1.57 -5.48
N HIS A 173 26.64 -1.65 -5.96
CA HIS A 173 27.86 -1.48 -5.15
C HIS A 173 28.03 -0.05 -4.60
N PHE A 174 27.32 0.93 -5.14
CA PHE A 174 27.28 2.31 -4.61
C PHE A 174 26.29 2.50 -3.46
N ARG A 175 25.58 1.47 -2.98
CA ARG A 175 24.69 1.61 -1.82
C ARG A 175 25.52 1.77 -0.53
N TRP A 176 24.97 2.48 0.45
CA TRP A 176 25.51 2.65 1.79
C TRP A 176 24.59 2.09 2.85
#